data_5d024a19f5495656ca97c188cc693ea5
#
_entry.id   5d024a19f5495656ca97c188cc693ea5
#
_cell.length_a   1.000
_cell.length_b   1.000
_cell.length_c   1.000
_cell.angle_alpha   90.00
_cell.angle_beta   90.00
_cell.angle_gamma   90.00
#
_symmetry.space_group_name_H-M   'P 1'
#
loop_
_entity.id
_entity.type
_entity.pdbx_description
1 polymer ?
#
loop_
_entity_poly.entity_id
_entity_poly.type
_entity_poly.pdbx_seq_one_letter_code
_entity_poly.pdbx_strand_id
1 'polypeptide(L)'
;GNGSMVNNDNLMSEQDSQQEETRASQPEAAAVQPAPGREEALGFKELYEQSLQNVQLGAVVTGKIVQINADTVMVDVGWKTEGYIPIRELKNDEGNLTIAVGDEIEILVDRRDGDGNLVLSRDKAAKIKVWDDVKKASEQNAAIRGTVVERVKGGLSVDIGITAFLPGSQVDIRPVRDLDRFVGQTLMFNVIKYDRKRNNVVLSRRSILEREREAEKRETLERLEVGEIVEGVIKNITDYGVFIDLGGVDGLLHVTDISWGRITRPADNFTKGDRIQVKVISFDREKERVALGLKQLITNPWETITDRYPAGSILPGRVVNVTDYGVFV
;
A
#
# COMPACT_ATOMS: atom_id res chain seq x y z
N GLY A 1 -8.77 52.22 -31.88
CA GLY A 1 -8.35 52.34 -33.24
C GLY A 1 -7.91 51.03 -33.75
N ASN A 2 -8.64 50.52 -34.56
CA ASN A 2 -8.50 50.21 -36.00
C ASN A 2 -7.35 49.21 -36.24
N GLY A 3 -7.54 48.17 -36.82
CA GLY A 3 -8.33 47.76 -37.99
C GLY A 3 -7.50 46.72 -38.68
N SER A 4 -8.11 45.63 -38.93
CA SER A 4 -8.64 45.26 -40.23
C SER A 4 -7.64 44.56 -41.14
N MET A 5 -7.93 43.31 -41.42
CA MET A 5 -8.32 42.84 -42.79
C MET A 5 -7.15 42.60 -43.73
N VAL A 6 -7.09 41.66 -44.60
CA VAL A 6 -8.00 40.72 -45.23
C VAL A 6 -7.15 39.82 -46.13
N ASN A 7 -7.57 38.59 -46.32
CA ASN A 7 -7.74 37.84 -47.60
C ASN A 7 -6.62 37.96 -48.64
N ASN A 8 -6.40 37.04 -49.46
CA ASN A 8 -7.20 36.13 -50.26
C ASN A 8 -6.28 35.30 -51.11
N ASP A 9 -6.60 34.07 -51.24
CA ASP A 9 -7.07 33.36 -52.44
C ASP A 9 -6.20 33.38 -53.70
N ASN A 10 -6.10 32.23 -54.15
CA ASN A 10 -6.50 31.77 -55.52
C ASN A 10 -5.38 31.25 -56.40
N LEU A 11 -5.54 30.05 -56.70
CA LEU A 11 -6.09 29.38 -57.91
C LEU A 11 -5.05 29.08 -59.02
N MET A 12 -5.13 27.80 -59.34
CA MET A 12 -5.19 27.20 -60.68
C MET A 12 -4.09 27.59 -61.67
N SER A 13 -3.61 26.74 -62.42
CA SER A 13 -4.11 25.75 -63.39
C SER A 13 -2.92 25.18 -64.15
N GLU A 14 -2.95 23.92 -64.40
CA GLU A 14 -3.24 23.25 -65.67
C GLU A 14 -2.15 23.23 -66.73
N GLN A 15 -1.97 21.98 -67.16
CA GLN A 15 -1.80 21.52 -68.58
C GLN A 15 -0.37 21.69 -69.14
N ASP A 16 0.15 20.86 -69.93
CA ASP A 16 -0.27 19.64 -70.63
C ASP A 16 0.92 19.18 -71.53
N SER A 17 0.84 17.97 -72.01
CA SER A 17 1.32 17.45 -73.28
C SER A 17 2.74 16.89 -73.40
N GLN A 18 2.72 15.61 -73.51
CA GLN A 18 2.77 14.73 -74.72
C GLN A 18 4.17 14.33 -75.20
N GLN A 19 4.29 13.02 -75.22
CA GLN A 19 4.67 12.11 -76.34
C GLN A 19 6.18 12.14 -76.67
N GLU A 20 6.87 11.07 -76.97
CA GLU A 20 6.56 9.91 -77.82
C GLU A 20 7.68 8.85 -77.66
N GLU A 21 7.20 7.61 -77.65
CA GLU A 21 7.72 6.37 -78.22
C GLU A 21 9.23 6.22 -78.60
N THR A 22 9.82 5.11 -78.19
CA THR A 22 10.12 3.91 -79.03
C THR A 22 10.83 2.81 -78.23
N ARG A 23 10.22 1.71 -78.02
CA ARG A 23 10.34 0.35 -78.58
C ARG A 23 11.78 -0.25 -78.56
N ALA A 24 11.90 -1.33 -77.85
CA ALA A 24 12.33 -2.65 -78.25
C ALA A 24 13.23 -3.40 -77.26
N SER A 25 12.75 -4.61 -77.04
CA SER A 25 13.43 -5.87 -76.75
C SER A 25 13.76 -6.23 -75.31
N GLN A 26 12.91 -7.09 -74.81
CA GLN A 26 13.26 -8.13 -73.84
C GLN A 26 14.42 -9.01 -74.35
N PRO A 27 15.24 -9.58 -73.48
CA PRO A 27 14.93 -10.96 -73.09
C PRO A 27 15.12 -11.29 -71.59
N GLU A 28 14.21 -12.13 -71.16
CA GLU A 28 14.41 -13.36 -70.38
C GLU A 28 14.97 -13.35 -68.94
N ALA A 29 14.13 -13.90 -68.12
CA ALA A 29 14.25 -14.31 -66.78
C ALA A 29 15.62 -14.86 -66.31
N ALA A 30 16.12 -14.31 -65.22
CA ALA A 30 16.88 -15.09 -64.27
C ALA A 30 16.42 -14.74 -62.86
N ALA A 31 15.81 -15.69 -62.20
CA ALA A 31 15.44 -15.67 -60.79
C ALA A 31 16.69 -15.40 -59.96
N VAL A 32 16.78 -14.21 -59.35
CA VAL A 32 17.74 -13.95 -58.27
C VAL A 32 17.04 -14.23 -56.97
N GLN A 33 17.39 -15.34 -56.37
CA GLN A 33 17.09 -15.67 -54.98
C GLN A 33 17.56 -14.53 -54.06
N PRO A 34 16.77 -14.09 -53.09
CA PRO A 34 17.26 -13.15 -52.08
C PRO A 34 18.33 -13.82 -51.21
N ALA A 35 19.49 -13.19 -51.14
CA ALA A 35 20.59 -13.61 -50.31
C ALA A 35 20.15 -13.69 -48.83
N PRO A 36 20.39 -14.80 -48.14
CA PRO A 36 20.18 -14.91 -46.71
C PRO A 36 21.28 -14.11 -46.00
N GLY A 37 20.97 -12.97 -45.40
CA GLY A 37 22.02 -12.19 -44.78
C GLY A 37 21.65 -10.94 -44.01
N ARG A 38 20.36 -10.53 -44.02
CA ARG A 38 19.99 -9.28 -43.33
C ARG A 38 19.23 -9.47 -42.03
N GLU A 39 18.50 -10.55 -41.84
CA GLU A 39 17.82 -10.84 -40.58
C GLU A 39 18.75 -11.53 -39.57
N GLU A 40 19.66 -12.39 -40.05
CA GLU A 40 20.68 -13.00 -39.15
C GLU A 40 21.74 -11.98 -38.70
N ALA A 41 22.04 -10.96 -39.49
CA ALA A 41 23.00 -9.91 -39.11
C ALA A 41 22.44 -8.94 -38.04
N LEU A 42 21.11 -8.74 -37.97
CA LEU A 42 20.47 -7.95 -36.93
C LEU A 42 20.46 -8.72 -35.61
N GLY A 43 20.12 -10.01 -35.63
CA GLY A 43 20.16 -10.87 -34.45
C GLY A 43 21.57 -11.10 -33.90
N PHE A 44 22.58 -11.20 -34.78
CA PHE A 44 23.98 -11.33 -34.36
C PHE A 44 24.54 -10.03 -33.77
N LYS A 45 24.14 -8.89 -34.30
CA LYS A 45 24.53 -7.58 -33.76
C LYS A 45 23.89 -7.31 -32.39
N GLU A 46 22.64 -7.67 -32.20
CA GLU A 46 21.97 -7.58 -30.91
C GLU A 46 22.53 -8.58 -29.90
N LEU A 47 22.81 -9.81 -30.30
CA LEU A 47 23.51 -10.82 -29.47
C LEU A 47 24.94 -10.39 -29.15
N TYR A 48 25.63 -9.75 -30.10
CA TYR A 48 26.99 -9.21 -29.88
C TYR A 48 26.96 -7.98 -28.98
N GLU A 49 25.98 -7.09 -29.11
CA GLU A 49 25.79 -5.94 -28.19
C GLU A 49 25.35 -6.40 -26.80
N GLN A 50 24.55 -7.46 -26.67
CA GLN A 50 24.25 -8.11 -25.39
C GLN A 50 25.50 -8.79 -24.79
N SER A 51 26.37 -9.37 -25.58
CA SER A 51 27.63 -9.98 -25.11
C SER A 51 28.70 -8.96 -24.76
N LEU A 52 28.56 -7.72 -25.27
CA LEU A 52 29.41 -6.57 -24.93
C LEU A 52 28.91 -5.79 -23.72
N GLN A 53 27.94 -6.29 -22.96
CA GLN A 53 27.68 -5.73 -21.64
C GLN A 53 28.94 -5.93 -20.80
N ASN A 54 29.82 -4.92 -20.87
CA ASN A 54 31.00 -4.83 -20.04
C ASN A 54 30.58 -5.04 -18.61
N VAL A 55 31.00 -6.15 -18.02
CA VAL A 55 30.85 -6.38 -16.58
C VAL A 55 31.66 -5.28 -15.89
N GLN A 56 30.96 -4.21 -15.53
CA GLN A 56 31.55 -3.08 -14.83
C GLN A 56 31.72 -3.43 -13.36
N LEU A 57 32.81 -3.01 -12.76
CA LEU A 57 32.99 -3.09 -11.31
C LEU A 57 31.85 -2.32 -10.64
N GLY A 58 31.20 -2.97 -9.68
CA GLY A 58 30.02 -2.40 -9.01
C GLY A 58 28.68 -2.71 -9.68
N ALA A 59 28.63 -3.48 -10.77
CA ALA A 59 27.39 -3.94 -11.39
C ALA A 59 26.90 -5.23 -10.75
N VAL A 60 25.57 -5.35 -10.62
CA VAL A 60 24.90 -6.60 -10.23
C VAL A 60 24.61 -7.38 -11.51
N VAL A 61 25.09 -8.62 -11.56
CA VAL A 61 24.92 -9.53 -12.70
C VAL A 61 24.40 -10.87 -12.23
N THR A 62 23.72 -11.59 -13.11
CA THR A 62 23.34 -12.98 -12.86
C THR A 62 24.47 -13.88 -13.32
N GLY A 63 24.97 -14.72 -12.42
CA GLY A 63 26.00 -15.70 -12.72
C GLY A 63 25.53 -17.11 -12.42
N LYS A 64 26.11 -18.08 -13.14
CA LYS A 64 25.82 -19.51 -12.97
C LYS A 64 26.93 -20.20 -12.17
N ILE A 65 26.55 -20.97 -11.17
CA ILE A 65 27.50 -21.71 -10.35
C ILE A 65 28.11 -22.85 -11.17
N VAL A 66 29.42 -22.81 -11.32
CA VAL A 66 30.19 -23.81 -12.07
C VAL A 66 30.76 -24.87 -11.15
N GLN A 67 31.37 -24.45 -10.05
CA GLN A 67 32.04 -25.33 -9.11
C GLN A 67 31.98 -24.82 -7.69
N ILE A 68 31.86 -25.73 -6.73
CA ILE A 68 31.89 -25.45 -5.29
C ILE A 68 33.15 -26.07 -4.71
N ASN A 69 34.06 -25.22 -4.19
CA ASN A 69 35.28 -25.65 -3.49
C ASN A 69 35.09 -25.49 -1.97
N ALA A 70 36.09 -25.85 -1.19
CA ALA A 70 36.02 -25.79 0.28
C ALA A 70 35.79 -24.37 0.84
N ASP A 71 36.43 -23.36 0.24
CA ASP A 71 36.39 -21.97 0.73
C ASP A 71 35.73 -20.97 -0.22
N THR A 72 35.62 -21.35 -1.51
CA THR A 72 35.11 -20.47 -2.57
C THR A 72 34.19 -21.20 -3.52
N VAL A 73 33.28 -20.47 -4.13
CA VAL A 73 32.40 -20.95 -5.19
C VAL A 73 32.75 -20.21 -6.47
N MET A 74 32.99 -20.97 -7.53
CA MET A 74 33.24 -20.43 -8.87
C MET A 74 31.94 -20.21 -9.58
N VAL A 75 31.82 -19.01 -10.16
CA VAL A 75 30.63 -18.56 -10.87
C VAL A 75 31.03 -18.04 -12.24
N ASP A 76 30.35 -18.54 -13.26
CA ASP A 76 30.42 -18.01 -14.61
C ASP A 76 29.48 -16.81 -14.75
N VAL A 77 30.04 -15.67 -15.03
CA VAL A 77 29.33 -14.40 -15.26
C VAL A 77 29.19 -14.05 -16.75
N GLY A 78 29.46 -15.03 -17.64
CA GLY A 78 29.42 -14.81 -19.10
C GLY A 78 30.60 -14.01 -19.62
N TRP A 79 31.70 -13.95 -18.88
CA TRP A 79 32.91 -13.21 -19.27
C TRP A 79 34.10 -14.17 -19.48
N LYS A 80 35.20 -13.62 -20.03
CA LYS A 80 36.42 -14.40 -20.30
C LYS A 80 37.15 -14.90 -19.04
N THR A 81 36.76 -14.39 -17.85
CA THR A 81 37.34 -14.72 -16.55
C THR A 81 36.25 -15.20 -15.61
N GLU A 82 36.56 -16.26 -14.88
CA GLU A 82 35.69 -16.77 -13.84
C GLU A 82 35.69 -15.85 -12.62
N GLY A 83 34.58 -15.86 -11.88
CA GLY A 83 34.44 -15.12 -10.64
C GLY A 83 34.38 -16.00 -9.43
N TYR A 84 34.87 -15.52 -8.29
CA TYR A 84 34.86 -16.26 -7.02
C TYR A 84 33.99 -15.57 -6.00
N ILE A 85 33.19 -16.37 -5.29
CA ILE A 85 32.41 -15.92 -4.13
C ILE A 85 32.93 -16.66 -2.92
N PRO A 86 33.21 -16.01 -1.78
CA PRO A 86 33.52 -16.71 -0.53
C PRO A 86 32.33 -17.58 -0.09
N ILE A 87 32.57 -18.84 0.22
CA ILE A 87 31.54 -19.83 0.58
C ILE A 87 30.68 -19.36 1.78
N ARG A 88 31.25 -18.55 2.67
CA ARG A 88 30.55 -17.96 3.83
C ARG A 88 29.31 -17.13 3.47
N GLU A 89 29.33 -16.46 2.31
CA GLU A 89 28.20 -15.63 1.83
C GLU A 89 27.04 -16.46 1.24
N LEU A 90 27.27 -17.78 1.08
CA LEU A 90 26.32 -18.71 0.47
C LEU A 90 25.81 -19.76 1.47
N LYS A 91 26.26 -19.68 2.73
CA LYS A 91 25.77 -20.51 3.83
C LYS A 91 24.62 -19.78 4.54
N ASN A 92 23.60 -20.55 4.95
CA ASN A 92 22.55 -20.04 5.85
C ASN A 92 23.08 -19.96 7.30
N ASP A 93 22.26 -19.43 8.22
CA ASP A 93 22.57 -19.31 9.65
C ASP A 93 22.89 -20.66 10.33
N GLU A 94 22.45 -21.76 9.74
CA GLU A 94 22.71 -23.12 10.19
C GLU A 94 24.03 -23.72 9.61
N GLY A 95 24.73 -22.93 8.78
CA GLY A 95 25.99 -23.34 8.15
C GLY A 95 25.85 -24.26 6.91
N ASN A 96 24.60 -24.50 6.46
CA ASN A 96 24.33 -25.32 5.28
C ASN A 96 24.42 -24.48 4.00
N LEU A 97 24.95 -25.06 2.92
CA LEU A 97 24.92 -24.45 1.59
C LEU A 97 23.47 -24.47 1.04
N THR A 98 23.02 -23.35 0.60
CA THR A 98 21.66 -23.20 0.03
C THR A 98 21.64 -23.28 -1.49
N ILE A 99 22.77 -23.63 -2.12
CA ILE A 99 22.98 -23.58 -3.56
C ILE A 99 23.58 -24.87 -4.08
N ALA A 100 23.34 -25.18 -5.36
CA ALA A 100 23.91 -26.31 -6.08
C ALA A 100 24.66 -25.83 -7.34
N VAL A 101 25.51 -26.70 -7.85
CA VAL A 101 26.18 -26.49 -9.15
C VAL A 101 25.10 -26.43 -10.24
N GLY A 102 25.14 -25.37 -11.05
CA GLY A 102 24.17 -25.12 -12.10
C GLY A 102 23.11 -24.08 -11.74
N ASP A 103 23.00 -23.66 -10.46
CA ASP A 103 22.08 -22.62 -10.04
C ASP A 103 22.52 -21.24 -10.54
N GLU A 104 21.54 -20.40 -10.83
CA GLU A 104 21.74 -18.99 -11.17
C GLU A 104 21.59 -18.13 -9.93
N ILE A 105 22.55 -17.25 -9.70
CA ILE A 105 22.56 -16.35 -8.56
C ILE A 105 22.86 -14.91 -8.99
N GLU A 106 22.22 -13.95 -8.31
CA GLU A 106 22.52 -12.53 -8.48
C GLU A 106 23.71 -12.15 -7.61
N ILE A 107 24.71 -11.53 -8.21
CA ILE A 107 25.99 -11.22 -7.59
C ILE A 107 26.51 -9.85 -8.02
N LEU A 108 27.23 -9.21 -7.12
CA LEU A 108 27.94 -7.96 -7.42
C LEU A 108 29.37 -8.26 -7.81
N VAL A 109 29.83 -7.63 -8.87
CA VAL A 109 31.26 -7.61 -9.24
C VAL A 109 31.97 -6.58 -8.35
N ASP A 110 32.60 -7.06 -7.26
CA ASP A 110 33.18 -6.17 -6.25
C ASP A 110 34.53 -5.58 -6.70
N ARG A 111 35.47 -6.44 -7.05
CA ARG A 111 36.82 -6.04 -7.46
C ARG A 111 37.48 -7.13 -8.30
N ARG A 112 38.62 -6.78 -8.90
CA ARG A 112 39.54 -7.76 -9.51
C ARG A 112 40.65 -8.08 -8.52
N ASP A 113 41.02 -9.34 -8.47
CA ASP A 113 42.17 -9.81 -7.73
C ASP A 113 43.46 -9.52 -8.49
N GLY A 114 44.62 -9.68 -7.83
CA GLY A 114 45.94 -9.48 -8.43
C GLY A 114 46.22 -10.40 -9.63
N ASP A 115 45.56 -11.56 -9.69
CA ASP A 115 45.62 -12.55 -10.76
C ASP A 115 44.63 -12.32 -11.90
N GLY A 116 43.85 -11.21 -11.84
CA GLY A 116 42.88 -10.82 -12.85
C GLY A 116 41.49 -11.47 -12.71
N ASN A 117 41.27 -12.29 -11.72
CA ASN A 117 40.01 -12.95 -11.45
C ASN A 117 39.01 -11.94 -10.80
N LEU A 118 37.69 -12.18 -10.98
CA LEU A 118 36.66 -11.35 -10.41
C LEU A 118 36.31 -11.84 -9.00
N VAL A 119 36.42 -10.96 -8.02
CA VAL A 119 35.86 -11.19 -6.68
C VAL A 119 34.40 -10.74 -6.70
N LEU A 120 33.52 -11.67 -6.43
CA LEU A 120 32.07 -11.48 -6.45
C LEU A 120 31.52 -11.51 -5.02
N SER A 121 30.42 -10.80 -4.81
CA SER A 121 29.72 -10.78 -3.52
C SER A 121 28.21 -10.86 -3.70
N ARG A 122 27.60 -11.85 -3.07
CA ARG A 122 26.15 -12.01 -2.99
C ARG A 122 25.55 -11.05 -1.97
N ASP A 123 26.20 -10.89 -0.83
CA ASP A 123 25.72 -10.03 0.25
C ASP A 123 25.63 -8.56 -0.19
N LYS A 124 26.62 -8.09 -0.95
CA LYS A 124 26.62 -6.74 -1.51
C LYS A 124 25.56 -6.56 -2.59
N ALA A 125 25.34 -7.59 -3.43
CA ALA A 125 24.28 -7.59 -4.43
C ALA A 125 22.90 -7.51 -3.77
N ALA A 126 22.64 -8.35 -2.75
CA ALA A 126 21.41 -8.33 -1.98
C ALA A 126 21.16 -6.94 -1.35
N LYS A 127 22.19 -6.34 -0.75
CA LYS A 127 22.09 -4.98 -0.18
C LYS A 127 21.75 -3.92 -1.23
N ILE A 128 22.35 -3.97 -2.42
CA ILE A 128 22.04 -3.03 -3.50
C ILE A 128 20.59 -3.18 -3.94
N LYS A 129 20.11 -4.41 -4.10
CA LYS A 129 18.72 -4.69 -4.46
C LYS A 129 17.75 -4.15 -3.41
N VAL A 130 18.03 -4.37 -2.13
CA VAL A 130 17.22 -3.80 -1.04
C VAL A 130 17.20 -2.27 -1.10
N TRP A 131 18.33 -1.61 -1.41
CA TRP A 131 18.38 -0.17 -1.56
C TRP A 131 17.55 0.33 -2.76
N ASP A 132 17.54 -0.39 -3.86
CA ASP A 132 16.71 -0.07 -5.02
C ASP A 132 15.22 -0.29 -4.72
N ASP A 133 14.89 -1.32 -3.95
CA ASP A 133 13.52 -1.58 -3.47
C ASP A 133 13.08 -0.49 -2.48
N VAL A 134 13.94 -0.08 -1.55
CA VAL A 134 13.70 1.04 -0.62
C VAL A 134 13.45 2.35 -1.39
N LYS A 135 14.25 2.61 -2.43
CA LYS A 135 14.07 3.80 -3.29
C LYS A 135 12.72 3.76 -4.00
N LYS A 136 12.41 2.65 -4.68
CA LYS A 136 11.11 2.46 -5.37
C LYS A 136 9.94 2.60 -4.40
N ALA A 137 10.03 1.99 -3.24
CA ALA A 137 8.99 2.06 -2.22
C ALA A 137 8.81 3.49 -1.68
N SER A 138 9.89 4.25 -1.50
CA SER A 138 9.83 5.65 -1.10
C SER A 138 9.17 6.53 -2.16
N GLU A 139 9.49 6.31 -3.45
CA GLU A 139 8.92 7.06 -4.57
C GLU A 139 7.43 6.73 -4.82
N GLN A 140 7.04 5.48 -4.65
CA GLN A 140 5.69 4.98 -4.89
C GLN A 140 4.81 4.98 -3.64
N ASN A 141 5.35 5.36 -2.47
CA ASN A 141 4.70 5.19 -1.16
C ASN A 141 4.21 3.74 -0.92
N ALA A 142 4.97 2.77 -1.43
CA ALA A 142 4.67 1.36 -1.28
C ALA A 142 5.12 0.86 0.10
N ALA A 143 4.38 -0.12 0.64
CA ALA A 143 4.73 -0.72 1.91
C ALA A 143 5.84 -1.77 1.74
N ILE A 144 6.83 -1.75 2.61
CA ILE A 144 7.91 -2.73 2.70
C ILE A 144 7.69 -3.60 3.93
N ARG A 145 7.90 -4.89 3.78
CA ARG A 145 7.87 -5.85 4.87
C ARG A 145 9.19 -5.80 5.64
N GLY A 146 9.12 -5.73 6.97
CA GLY A 146 10.28 -5.76 7.84
C GLY A 146 10.02 -6.46 9.16
N THR A 147 11.07 -6.98 9.78
CA THR A 147 11.01 -7.63 11.09
C THR A 147 11.65 -6.73 12.14
N VAL A 148 10.94 -6.48 13.22
CA VAL A 148 11.45 -5.71 14.34
C VAL A 148 12.46 -6.55 15.12
N VAL A 149 13.72 -6.11 15.15
CA VAL A 149 14.82 -6.86 15.76
C VAL A 149 14.98 -6.52 17.23
N GLU A 150 15.09 -5.24 17.54
CA GLU A 150 15.38 -4.78 18.89
C GLU A 150 14.86 -3.37 19.17
N ARG A 151 14.81 -3.02 20.46
CA ARG A 151 14.50 -1.66 20.89
C ARG A 151 15.79 -0.83 20.98
N VAL A 152 15.74 0.37 20.40
CA VAL A 152 16.82 1.34 20.42
C VAL A 152 16.36 2.66 21.06
N LYS A 153 17.29 3.56 21.34
CA LYS A 153 16.95 4.88 21.90
C LYS A 153 16.06 5.67 20.94
N GLY A 154 14.81 5.90 21.37
CA GLY A 154 13.83 6.69 20.62
C GLY A 154 12.95 5.90 19.64
N GLY A 155 13.11 4.58 19.56
CA GLY A 155 12.31 3.77 18.64
C GLY A 155 12.70 2.29 18.61
N LEU A 156 12.53 1.70 17.45
CA LEU A 156 12.82 0.30 17.17
C LEU A 156 13.79 0.17 15.99
N SER A 157 14.63 -0.85 16.03
CA SER A 157 15.46 -1.30 14.91
C SER A 157 14.69 -2.35 14.13
N VAL A 158 14.58 -2.16 12.82
CA VAL A 158 13.83 -3.04 11.92
C VAL A 158 14.76 -3.55 10.84
N ASP A 159 14.72 -4.84 10.59
CA ASP A 159 15.42 -5.48 9.49
C ASP A 159 14.49 -5.61 8.28
N ILE A 160 14.88 -4.96 7.19
CA ILE A 160 14.24 -5.02 5.87
C ILE A 160 15.19 -5.59 4.81
N GLY A 161 16.23 -6.35 5.23
CA GLY A 161 17.43 -6.72 4.47
C GLY A 161 18.59 -5.75 4.69
N ILE A 162 18.30 -4.60 5.27
CA ILE A 162 19.22 -3.62 5.84
C ILE A 162 18.62 -3.09 7.13
N THR A 163 19.46 -2.62 8.05
CA THR A 163 19.00 -2.05 9.31
C THR A 163 18.30 -0.71 9.06
N ALA A 164 17.05 -0.60 9.49
CA ALA A 164 16.24 0.60 9.40
C ALA A 164 15.77 1.05 10.78
N PHE A 165 15.52 2.33 10.94
CA PHE A 165 15.05 2.94 12.18
C PHE A 165 13.57 3.27 12.11
N LEU A 166 12.80 2.83 13.10
CA LEU A 166 11.40 3.15 13.28
C LEU A 166 11.23 4.02 14.53
N PRO A 167 11.01 5.34 14.40
CA PRO A 167 10.78 6.21 15.54
C PRO A 167 9.56 5.77 16.35
N GLY A 168 9.60 5.87 17.67
CA GLY A 168 8.50 5.47 18.54
C GLY A 168 7.18 6.18 18.24
N SER A 169 7.23 7.43 17.73
CA SER A 169 6.06 8.18 17.28
C SER A 169 5.46 7.68 15.96
N GLN A 170 6.19 6.84 15.21
CA GLN A 170 5.79 6.29 13.91
C GLN A 170 5.39 4.80 13.98
N VAL A 171 5.37 4.22 15.16
CA VAL A 171 4.99 2.82 15.37
C VAL A 171 3.49 2.61 15.24
N ASP A 172 2.70 3.53 15.80
CA ASP A 172 1.24 3.45 15.83
C ASP A 172 0.60 4.84 15.74
N ILE A 173 -0.70 4.90 15.45
CA ILE A 173 -1.50 6.14 15.44
C ILE A 173 -1.53 6.76 16.85
N ARG A 174 -1.66 5.90 17.88
CA ARG A 174 -1.63 6.33 19.28
C ARG A 174 -0.23 6.17 19.85
N PRO A 175 0.20 7.06 20.76
CA PRO A 175 1.47 6.91 21.44
C PRO A 175 1.55 5.57 22.18
N VAL A 176 2.53 4.76 21.81
CA VAL A 176 2.76 3.45 22.42
C VAL A 176 3.77 3.62 23.55
N ARG A 177 3.40 3.20 24.77
CA ARG A 177 4.29 3.23 25.94
C ARG A 177 5.25 2.04 25.96
N ASP A 178 4.77 0.90 25.52
CA ASP A 178 5.54 -0.34 25.48
C ASP A 178 5.87 -0.72 24.05
N LEU A 179 7.12 -0.47 23.64
CA LEU A 179 7.64 -0.78 22.32
C LEU A 179 8.14 -2.23 22.23
N ASP A 180 8.45 -2.85 23.36
CA ASP A 180 9.06 -4.20 23.42
C ASP A 180 8.12 -5.27 22.88
N ARG A 181 6.80 -5.05 22.95
CA ARG A 181 5.79 -5.95 22.38
C ARG A 181 5.90 -6.16 20.88
N PHE A 182 6.54 -5.25 20.16
CA PHE A 182 6.71 -5.35 18.71
C PHE A 182 7.98 -6.08 18.31
N VAL A 183 8.90 -6.32 19.24
CA VAL A 183 10.15 -7.04 18.96
C VAL A 183 9.84 -8.47 18.52
N GLY A 184 10.46 -8.91 17.44
CA GLY A 184 10.22 -10.21 16.80
C GLY A 184 9.02 -10.26 15.85
N GLN A 185 8.24 -9.19 15.74
CA GLN A 185 7.11 -9.14 14.81
C GLN A 185 7.54 -8.69 13.43
N THR A 186 6.94 -9.32 12.42
CA THR A 186 7.10 -8.92 11.03
C THR A 186 5.89 -8.07 10.63
N LEU A 187 6.14 -6.82 10.27
CA LEU A 187 5.12 -5.82 9.98
C LEU A 187 5.40 -5.12 8.64
N MET A 188 4.41 -4.36 8.17
CA MET A 188 4.54 -3.52 6.98
C MET A 188 4.87 -2.09 7.38
N PHE A 189 5.77 -1.47 6.62
CA PHE A 189 6.26 -0.11 6.87
C PHE A 189 6.33 0.70 5.59
N ASN A 190 6.09 1.99 5.67
CA ASN A 190 6.40 2.95 4.62
C ASN A 190 7.78 3.58 4.90
N VAL A 191 8.50 3.90 3.84
CA VAL A 191 9.78 4.63 3.92
C VAL A 191 9.49 6.13 3.96
N ILE A 192 9.83 6.80 5.07
CA ILE A 192 9.73 8.27 5.19
C ILE A 192 10.95 8.94 4.57
N LYS A 193 12.14 8.41 4.90
CA LYS A 193 13.41 8.97 4.49
C LYS A 193 14.44 7.87 4.35
N TYR A 194 15.30 8.00 3.35
CA TYR A 194 16.45 7.11 3.19
C TYR A 194 17.71 7.91 2.82
N ASP A 195 18.85 7.44 3.31
CA ASP A 195 20.18 7.97 2.97
C ASP A 195 21.14 6.79 2.72
N ARG A 196 21.39 6.50 1.46
CA ARG A 196 22.25 5.39 1.04
C ARG A 196 23.70 5.59 1.49
N LYS A 197 24.19 6.85 1.55
CA LYS A 197 25.58 7.15 1.94
C LYS A 197 25.82 6.88 3.42
N ARG A 198 24.80 7.12 4.27
CA ARG A 198 24.87 6.92 5.70
C ARG A 198 24.26 5.60 6.16
N ASN A 199 23.82 4.75 5.25
CA ASN A 199 23.08 3.51 5.54
C ASN A 199 21.91 3.74 6.52
N ASN A 200 21.17 4.84 6.34
CA ASN A 200 20.09 5.20 7.23
C ASN A 200 18.75 5.20 6.49
N VAL A 201 17.80 4.42 7.00
CA VAL A 201 16.43 4.36 6.52
C VAL A 201 15.50 4.61 7.68
N VAL A 202 14.57 5.54 7.52
CA VAL A 202 13.53 5.85 8.52
C VAL A 202 12.19 5.34 8.02
N LEU A 203 11.56 4.52 8.84
CA LEU A 203 10.31 3.85 8.54
C LEU A 203 9.13 4.47 9.30
N SER A 204 7.93 4.25 8.80
CA SER A 204 6.66 4.57 9.45
C SER A 204 5.65 3.44 9.25
N ARG A 205 5.09 2.94 10.33
CA ARG A 205 3.91 2.10 10.31
C ARG A 205 2.64 2.96 10.43
N ARG A 206 2.75 4.05 11.15
CA ARG A 206 1.65 4.99 11.38
C ARG A 206 0.99 5.45 10.07
N SER A 207 1.77 5.78 9.05
CA SER A 207 1.25 6.23 7.75
C SER A 207 0.44 5.16 7.02
N ILE A 208 0.76 3.88 7.20
CA ILE A 208 -0.04 2.76 6.66
C ILE A 208 -1.36 2.67 7.41
N LEU A 209 -1.31 2.64 8.73
CA LEU A 209 -2.50 2.55 9.58
C LEU A 209 -3.44 3.75 9.40
N GLU A 210 -2.90 4.95 9.21
CA GLU A 210 -3.69 6.15 8.90
C GLU A 210 -4.38 6.03 7.54
N ARG A 211 -3.68 5.50 6.51
CA ARG A 211 -4.25 5.26 5.17
C ARG A 211 -5.34 4.17 5.20
N GLU A 212 -5.09 3.07 5.89
CA GLU A 212 -6.08 1.99 6.06
C GLU A 212 -7.34 2.53 6.75
N ARG A 213 -7.15 3.27 7.84
CA ARG A 213 -8.27 3.89 8.56
C ARG A 213 -9.03 4.92 7.72
N GLU A 214 -8.34 5.68 6.89
CA GLU A 214 -8.96 6.66 5.99
C GLU A 214 -9.71 5.98 4.86
N ALA A 215 -9.22 4.83 4.37
CA ALA A 215 -9.92 4.00 3.40
C ALA A 215 -11.18 3.35 3.99
N GLU A 216 -11.08 2.75 5.18
CA GLU A 216 -12.24 2.21 5.92
C GLU A 216 -13.29 3.29 6.20
N LYS A 217 -12.82 4.46 6.61
CA LYS A 217 -13.67 5.62 6.84
C LYS A 217 -14.42 6.04 5.58
N ARG A 218 -13.72 6.13 4.44
CA ARG A 218 -14.34 6.49 3.16
C ARG A 218 -15.38 5.46 2.74
N GLU A 219 -15.06 4.17 2.81
CA GLU A 219 -15.97 3.08 2.49
C GLU A 219 -17.23 3.15 3.38
N THR A 220 -17.05 3.38 4.68
CA THR A 220 -18.16 3.54 5.63
C THR A 220 -19.02 4.75 5.27
N LEU A 221 -18.40 5.90 4.94
CA LEU A 221 -19.12 7.13 4.55
C LEU A 221 -19.91 6.97 3.25
N GLU A 222 -19.41 6.18 2.30
CA GLU A 222 -20.11 5.89 1.03
C GLU A 222 -21.29 4.94 1.24
N ARG A 223 -21.20 4.01 2.20
CA ARG A 223 -22.23 3.04 2.50
C ARG A 223 -23.34 3.58 3.41
N LEU A 224 -23.02 4.55 4.28
CA LEU A 224 -23.99 5.10 5.24
C LEU A 224 -25.08 5.92 4.53
N GLU A 225 -26.33 5.50 4.71
CA GLU A 225 -27.52 6.22 4.28
C GLU A 225 -28.36 6.63 5.48
N VAL A 226 -29.04 7.77 5.35
CA VAL A 226 -29.97 8.24 6.38
C VAL A 226 -31.17 7.30 6.46
N GLY A 227 -31.43 6.79 7.66
CA GLY A 227 -32.51 5.83 7.91
C GLY A 227 -32.05 4.37 7.93
N GLU A 228 -30.80 4.06 7.61
CA GLU A 228 -30.24 2.72 7.68
C GLU A 228 -29.97 2.30 9.13
N ILE A 229 -30.06 0.98 9.38
CA ILE A 229 -29.71 0.36 10.65
C ILE A 229 -28.27 -0.17 10.52
N VAL A 230 -27.39 0.33 11.34
CA VAL A 230 -25.97 -0.05 11.35
C VAL A 230 -25.56 -0.58 12.71
N GLU A 231 -24.62 -1.51 12.70
CA GLU A 231 -23.99 -2.02 13.92
C GLU A 231 -22.72 -1.21 14.20
N GLY A 232 -22.56 -0.78 15.45
CA GLY A 232 -21.36 -0.06 15.87
C GLY A 232 -20.89 -0.50 17.25
N VAL A 233 -19.65 -0.14 17.57
CA VAL A 233 -19.00 -0.44 18.85
C VAL A 233 -18.91 0.82 19.70
N ILE A 234 -19.32 0.72 20.97
CA ILE A 234 -19.26 1.83 21.90
C ILE A 234 -17.81 2.17 22.22
N LYS A 235 -17.37 3.36 21.79
CA LYS A 235 -16.02 3.86 21.96
C LYS A 235 -15.85 4.67 23.22
N ASN A 236 -16.82 5.53 23.51
CA ASN A 236 -16.80 6.38 24.68
C ASN A 236 -18.23 6.75 25.12
N ILE A 237 -18.41 6.98 26.44
CA ILE A 237 -19.67 7.35 27.04
C ILE A 237 -19.49 8.69 27.74
N THR A 238 -20.37 9.65 27.45
CA THR A 238 -20.40 11.00 28.05
C THR A 238 -21.77 11.27 28.63
N ASP A 239 -21.91 12.35 29.43
CA ASP A 239 -23.18 12.71 30.06
C ASP A 239 -24.27 13.09 29.05
N TYR A 240 -23.89 13.60 27.86
CA TYR A 240 -24.82 14.01 26.81
C TYR A 240 -25.05 12.94 25.73
N GLY A 241 -24.31 11.84 25.75
CA GLY A 241 -24.50 10.78 24.77
C GLY A 241 -23.38 9.75 24.70
N VAL A 242 -23.53 8.81 23.78
CA VAL A 242 -22.60 7.70 23.54
C VAL A 242 -21.94 7.85 22.18
N PHE A 243 -20.62 7.77 22.15
CA PHE A 243 -19.86 7.73 20.90
C PHE A 243 -19.70 6.29 20.46
N ILE A 244 -20.10 6.04 19.22
CA ILE A 244 -20.14 4.71 18.61
C ILE A 244 -19.25 4.75 17.38
N ASP A 245 -18.34 3.79 17.27
CA ASP A 245 -17.49 3.58 16.10
C ASP A 245 -18.25 2.71 15.09
N LEU A 246 -18.49 3.25 13.90
CA LEU A 246 -19.20 2.59 12.80
C LEU A 246 -18.27 1.96 11.75
N GLY A 247 -16.98 1.81 12.08
CA GLY A 247 -15.95 1.39 11.15
C GLY A 247 -15.17 2.59 10.58
N GLY A 248 -14.42 3.27 11.47
CA GLY A 248 -13.60 4.45 11.13
C GLY A 248 -14.32 5.79 11.19
N VAL A 249 -15.65 5.82 11.34
CA VAL A 249 -16.46 7.02 11.53
C VAL A 249 -17.10 7.00 12.90
N ASP A 250 -16.96 8.09 13.64
CA ASP A 250 -17.55 8.23 14.97
C ASP A 250 -18.98 8.79 14.85
N GLY A 251 -19.98 8.00 15.28
CA GLY A 251 -21.35 8.42 15.43
C GLY A 251 -21.68 8.86 16.86
N LEU A 252 -22.55 9.85 17.00
CA LEU A 252 -23.06 10.30 18.30
C LEU A 252 -24.50 9.85 18.48
N LEU A 253 -24.72 9.02 19.47
CA LEU A 253 -26.06 8.68 20.00
C LEU A 253 -26.36 9.61 21.17
N HIS A 254 -27.15 10.67 20.91
CA HIS A 254 -27.51 11.64 21.94
C HIS A 254 -28.44 11.01 22.98
N VAL A 255 -28.36 11.48 24.24
CA VAL A 255 -29.19 10.96 25.34
C VAL A 255 -30.69 10.97 25.04
N THR A 256 -31.18 11.95 24.28
CA THR A 256 -32.60 12.07 23.86
C THR A 256 -33.01 11.03 22.81
N ASP A 257 -32.05 10.41 22.13
CA ASP A 257 -32.26 9.43 21.05
C ASP A 257 -31.99 8.01 21.46
N ILE A 258 -31.63 7.79 22.73
CA ILE A 258 -31.41 6.45 23.31
C ILE A 258 -32.74 5.73 23.58
N SER A 259 -33.69 6.40 24.23
CA SER A 259 -34.95 5.80 24.63
C SER A 259 -36.08 6.82 24.61
N TRP A 260 -37.30 6.31 24.57
CA TRP A 260 -38.52 7.11 24.75
C TRP A 260 -38.73 7.54 26.22
N GLY A 261 -38.10 6.85 27.18
CA GLY A 261 -38.09 7.22 28.60
C GLY A 261 -36.95 8.19 28.94
N ARG A 262 -37.09 8.85 30.11
CA ARG A 262 -36.04 9.77 30.60
C ARG A 262 -34.82 8.97 31.08
N ILE A 263 -33.71 9.05 30.37
CA ILE A 263 -32.43 8.51 30.78
C ILE A 263 -31.61 9.61 31.43
N THR A 264 -31.21 9.41 32.68
CA THR A 264 -30.45 10.39 33.45
C THR A 264 -28.97 10.25 33.18
N ARG A 265 -28.46 9.03 32.99
CA ARG A 265 -27.04 8.74 32.72
C ARG A 265 -26.92 7.64 31.70
N PRO A 266 -26.32 7.92 30.53
CA PRO A 266 -26.05 6.89 29.53
C PRO A 266 -25.16 5.76 30.05
N ALA A 267 -24.26 6.07 30.98
CA ALA A 267 -23.31 5.09 31.54
C ALA A 267 -23.98 3.95 32.34
N ASP A 268 -25.24 4.12 32.78
CA ASP A 268 -25.94 3.09 33.50
C ASP A 268 -26.47 1.97 32.55
N ASN A 269 -26.60 2.25 31.28
CA ASN A 269 -27.19 1.36 30.27
C ASN A 269 -26.18 0.81 29.25
N PHE A 270 -25.00 1.35 29.18
CA PHE A 270 -24.01 1.02 28.16
C PHE A 270 -22.63 0.81 28.74
N THR A 271 -21.91 -0.15 28.17
CA THR A 271 -20.52 -0.44 28.54
C THR A 271 -19.61 -0.14 27.34
N LYS A 272 -18.44 0.44 27.59
CA LYS A 272 -17.45 0.67 26.54
C LYS A 272 -17.00 -0.67 25.96
N GLY A 273 -17.07 -0.78 24.63
CA GLY A 273 -16.71 -2.00 23.88
C GLY A 273 -17.92 -2.85 23.46
N ASP A 274 -19.13 -2.55 23.95
CA ASP A 274 -20.34 -3.25 23.56
C ASP A 274 -20.70 -2.94 22.11
N ARG A 275 -21.26 -3.92 21.41
CA ARG A 275 -21.83 -3.76 20.07
C ARG A 275 -23.31 -3.48 20.17
N ILE A 276 -23.75 -2.44 19.48
CA ILE A 276 -25.16 -2.07 19.45
C ILE A 276 -25.61 -1.77 18.02
N GLN A 277 -26.87 -2.05 17.74
CA GLN A 277 -27.52 -1.64 16.49
C GLN A 277 -28.19 -0.30 16.71
N VAL A 278 -27.93 0.62 15.79
CA VAL A 278 -28.45 1.99 15.83
C VAL A 278 -28.92 2.41 14.45
N LYS A 279 -29.87 3.33 14.41
CA LYS A 279 -30.37 3.92 13.16
C LYS A 279 -29.68 5.23 12.88
N VAL A 280 -29.27 5.46 11.64
CA VAL A 280 -28.70 6.74 11.19
C VAL A 280 -29.84 7.76 11.06
N ILE A 281 -29.80 8.82 11.87
CA ILE A 281 -30.81 9.89 11.83
C ILE A 281 -30.40 10.96 10.81
N SER A 282 -29.16 11.40 10.89
CA SER A 282 -28.61 12.42 9.97
C SER A 282 -27.11 12.21 9.82
N PHE A 283 -26.61 12.66 8.69
CA PHE A 283 -25.21 12.54 8.34
C PHE A 283 -24.69 13.88 7.77
N ASP A 284 -23.69 14.43 8.41
CA ASP A 284 -22.98 15.63 7.96
C ASP A 284 -21.65 15.21 7.33
N ARG A 285 -21.59 15.23 5.99
CA ARG A 285 -20.40 14.84 5.22
C ARG A 285 -19.22 15.78 5.42
N GLU A 286 -19.47 17.07 5.64
CA GLU A 286 -18.39 18.06 5.81
C GLU A 286 -17.72 17.95 7.17
N LYS A 287 -18.50 17.69 8.22
CA LYS A 287 -18.02 17.55 9.59
C LYS A 287 -17.75 16.11 9.99
N GLU A 288 -18.03 15.16 9.08
CA GLU A 288 -17.87 13.74 9.29
C GLU A 288 -18.53 13.24 10.60
N ARG A 289 -19.71 13.80 10.91
CA ARG A 289 -20.49 13.47 12.09
C ARG A 289 -21.76 12.78 11.71
N VAL A 290 -22.01 11.65 12.36
CA VAL A 290 -23.22 10.84 12.18
C VAL A 290 -24.05 10.96 13.44
N ALA A 291 -25.28 11.43 13.32
CA ALA A 291 -26.23 11.40 14.40
C ALA A 291 -26.98 10.06 14.36
N LEU A 292 -26.99 9.39 15.48
CA LEU A 292 -27.54 8.04 15.65
C LEU A 292 -28.75 8.07 16.57
N GLY A 293 -29.65 7.09 16.39
CA GLY A 293 -30.79 6.90 17.24
C GLY A 293 -31.06 5.43 17.52
N LEU A 294 -31.40 5.12 18.75
CA LEU A 294 -31.81 3.79 19.22
C LEU A 294 -33.32 3.75 19.40
N LYS A 295 -33.96 4.82 19.89
CA LYS A 295 -35.39 4.88 20.09
C LYS A 295 -36.21 4.62 18.84
N GLN A 296 -35.67 4.93 17.65
CA GLN A 296 -36.31 4.70 16.36
C GLN A 296 -36.40 3.21 15.98
N LEU A 297 -35.63 2.33 16.65
CA LEU A 297 -35.70 0.88 16.53
C LEU A 297 -36.74 0.26 17.45
N ILE A 298 -37.18 1.01 18.46
CA ILE A 298 -38.16 0.58 19.45
C ILE A 298 -39.48 1.24 19.11
N THR A 299 -40.54 0.46 19.01
CA THR A 299 -41.88 0.97 18.79
C THR A 299 -42.21 2.03 19.84
N ASN A 300 -42.72 3.19 19.39
CA ASN A 300 -43.11 4.26 20.30
C ASN A 300 -44.21 3.76 21.25
N PRO A 301 -43.98 3.74 22.58
CA PRO A 301 -44.95 3.27 23.53
C PRO A 301 -46.29 4.02 23.45
N TRP A 302 -46.25 5.28 23.00
CA TRP A 302 -47.45 6.11 22.89
C TRP A 302 -48.34 5.76 21.70
N GLU A 303 -47.81 5.11 20.65
CA GLU A 303 -48.60 4.63 19.52
C GLU A 303 -49.46 3.40 19.90
N THR A 304 -48.94 2.57 20.81
CA THR A 304 -49.60 1.34 21.27
C THR A 304 -50.36 1.52 22.58
N ILE A 305 -50.33 2.74 23.16
CA ILE A 305 -50.93 2.97 24.49
C ILE A 305 -52.44 2.84 24.46
N THR A 306 -53.10 3.29 23.39
CA THR A 306 -54.56 3.18 23.21
C THR A 306 -55.00 1.72 23.04
N ASP A 307 -54.20 0.89 22.41
CA ASP A 307 -54.49 -0.53 22.22
C ASP A 307 -54.22 -1.32 23.51
N ARG A 308 -53.21 -0.94 24.27
CA ARG A 308 -52.80 -1.61 25.50
C ARG A 308 -53.63 -1.19 26.69
N TYR A 309 -54.08 0.06 26.69
CA TYR A 309 -54.87 0.69 27.76
C TYR A 309 -56.05 1.47 27.18
N PRO A 310 -57.10 0.79 26.75
CA PRO A 310 -58.27 1.47 26.19
C PRO A 310 -58.95 2.40 27.22
N ALA A 311 -59.57 3.46 26.71
CA ALA A 311 -60.23 4.45 27.54
C ALA A 311 -61.28 3.78 28.45
N GLY A 312 -61.22 4.04 29.75
CA GLY A 312 -62.07 3.44 30.75
C GLY A 312 -61.48 2.23 31.46
N SER A 313 -60.27 1.78 31.10
CA SER A 313 -59.57 0.72 31.81
C SER A 313 -59.05 1.20 33.17
N ILE A 314 -59.18 0.32 34.18
CA ILE A 314 -58.67 0.57 35.55
C ILE A 314 -57.33 -0.14 35.68
N LEU A 315 -56.31 0.60 36.01
CA LEU A 315 -54.92 0.08 36.08
C LEU A 315 -54.32 0.39 37.46
N PRO A 316 -53.53 -0.55 38.02
CA PRO A 316 -52.75 -0.27 39.20
C PRO A 316 -51.57 0.62 38.82
N GLY A 317 -51.43 1.78 39.49
CA GLY A 317 -50.36 2.72 39.27
C GLY A 317 -49.58 2.99 40.55
N ARG A 318 -48.30 3.35 40.41
CA ARG A 318 -47.46 3.80 41.52
C ARG A 318 -47.30 5.32 41.43
N VAL A 319 -47.67 6.01 42.50
CA VAL A 319 -47.46 7.43 42.61
C VAL A 319 -45.95 7.74 42.62
N VAL A 320 -45.48 8.49 41.66
CA VAL A 320 -44.09 8.88 41.46
C VAL A 320 -43.83 10.27 42.05
N ASN A 321 -44.75 11.23 41.82
CA ASN A 321 -44.61 12.58 42.31
C ASN A 321 -45.98 13.20 42.55
N VAL A 322 -46.04 14.09 43.54
CA VAL A 322 -47.26 14.84 43.89
C VAL A 322 -46.92 16.33 43.73
N THR A 323 -47.71 17.05 42.94
CA THR A 323 -47.59 18.48 42.72
C THR A 323 -48.90 19.18 43.07
N ASP A 324 -48.90 20.51 43.22
CA ASP A 324 -50.08 21.32 43.59
C ASP A 324 -51.23 21.18 42.57
N TYR A 325 -50.94 20.80 41.33
CA TYR A 325 -51.89 20.69 40.22
C TYR A 325 -52.23 19.24 39.84
N GLY A 326 -51.61 18.25 40.49
CA GLY A 326 -51.91 16.85 40.17
C GLY A 326 -50.89 15.86 40.69
N VAL A 327 -51.18 14.57 40.43
CA VAL A 327 -50.35 13.43 40.85
C VAL A 327 -49.83 12.72 39.60
N PHE A 328 -48.54 12.52 39.56
CA PHE A 328 -47.90 11.67 38.54
C PHE A 328 -47.86 10.23 39.03
N VAL A 329 -48.41 9.35 38.22
CA VAL A 329 -48.59 7.91 38.53
C VAL A 329 -47.83 7.09 37.54
#